data_4573d6ecb2865879180772e0c74af563
#
_entry.id   4573d6ecb2865879180772e0c74af563
#
_cell.length_a   1.000
_cell.length_b   1.000
_cell.length_c   1.000
_cell.angle_alpha   90.00
_cell.angle_beta   90.00
_cell.angle_gamma   90.00
#
_symmetry.space_group_name_H-M   'P 1'
#
loop_
_entity.id
_entity.type
_entity.pdbx_description
1 polymer ?
#
loop_
_entity_poly.entity_id
_entity_poly.type
_entity_poly.pdbx_seq_one_letter_code
_entity_poly.pdbx_strand_id
1 'polypeptide(L)'
;MNRQQCQMILLVALLVGAAMIVTQRTSASGGDSILDDQLSQVLTQHGFTGTVGSSLERRLGRRIDNQLADLGRNLFHDTIVGLNNDNSCSGCHSATAGFGDTQSIAIGIENNFIVGPGRTGPRNQRRTPMAANTAFFPNLMWNSRFASLSFDPFDNSLGFMFPAPEGLTLSDKTHLLVAQAFIPPTERVEAAGFVFPGNNFDIRAEVIRRINDVPEYRKLFGKIFPEVKAGGAVTYDMFAQAIAEFEFTLVFANAPLDRFARGEKNALSGDQKRGALLFFGSANCIACHAVSGQSNEMFSDFREHVIGVPQIAPAIGNPAAGNVTFDGPGQNEDFGLEQVTGNPNDRYMFRTSPIRNVALQPAFFHNGAFTRLEDAIRFHLNPAGQAPNYDPAAAGVAPDLRGPRGPLAPVLARLDPAMTTPINLSNDEFKELIDFVRNGLLDPRARPENLRKLIPRRVPSGRPIQIFE
;
A
#
# COMPACT_ATOMS: atom_id res chain seq x y z
N MET A 1 -64.06 -24.18 27.52
CA MET A 1 -63.12 -24.64 26.50
C MET A 1 -62.37 -25.84 27.06
N ASN A 2 -62.47 -26.97 26.36
CA ASN A 2 -61.98 -28.26 26.82
C ASN A 2 -60.48 -28.41 26.55
N ARG A 3 -59.73 -29.10 27.40
CA ARG A 3 -58.29 -29.32 27.30
C ARG A 3 -57.81 -29.76 25.90
N GLN A 4 -58.63 -30.44 25.16
CA GLN A 4 -58.37 -30.90 23.79
C GLN A 4 -58.35 -29.69 22.76
N GLN A 5 -59.16 -28.65 22.96
CA GLN A 5 -59.18 -27.46 22.08
C GLN A 5 -57.96 -26.58 22.26
N CYS A 6 -57.41 -26.48 23.49
CA CYS A 6 -56.16 -25.76 23.73
C CYS A 6 -54.93 -26.47 23.11
N GLN A 7 -54.92 -27.80 23.12
CA GLN A 7 -53.81 -28.57 22.50
C GLN A 7 -53.82 -28.48 20.97
N MET A 8 -55.02 -28.43 20.35
CA MET A 8 -55.12 -28.28 18.89
C MET A 8 -54.73 -26.89 18.40
N ILE A 9 -55.03 -25.83 19.17
CA ILE A 9 -54.61 -24.47 18.84
C ILE A 9 -53.08 -24.28 18.98
N LEU A 10 -52.47 -24.92 19.97
CA LEU A 10 -51.01 -24.90 20.12
C LEU A 10 -50.27 -25.66 19.00
N LEU A 11 -50.82 -26.80 18.54
CA LEU A 11 -50.21 -27.56 17.45
C LEU A 11 -50.32 -26.84 16.10
N VAL A 12 -51.42 -26.13 15.83
CA VAL A 12 -51.59 -25.36 14.59
C VAL A 12 -50.68 -24.12 14.60
N ALA A 13 -50.52 -23.46 15.75
CA ALA A 13 -49.58 -22.31 15.87
C ALA A 13 -48.10 -22.73 15.71
N LEU A 14 -47.72 -23.91 16.21
CA LEU A 14 -46.38 -24.46 16.04
C LEU A 14 -46.07 -24.91 14.60
N LEU A 15 -47.09 -25.48 13.90
CA LEU A 15 -46.91 -25.85 12.49
C LEU A 15 -46.86 -24.67 11.54
N VAL A 16 -47.63 -23.61 11.79
CA VAL A 16 -47.56 -22.36 11.00
C VAL A 16 -46.26 -21.60 11.27
N GLY A 17 -45.77 -21.55 12.52
CA GLY A 17 -44.46 -20.96 12.86
C GLY A 17 -43.30 -21.75 12.26
N ALA A 18 -43.33 -23.07 12.23
CA ALA A 18 -42.30 -23.89 11.61
C ALA A 18 -42.33 -23.79 10.08
N ALA A 19 -43.51 -23.67 9.45
CA ALA A 19 -43.61 -23.48 8.00
C ALA A 19 -43.10 -22.10 7.55
N MET A 20 -43.33 -21.02 8.33
CA MET A 20 -42.78 -19.71 8.02
C MET A 20 -41.26 -19.64 8.23
N ILE A 21 -40.71 -20.35 9.24
CA ILE A 21 -39.26 -20.38 9.45
C ILE A 21 -38.56 -21.19 8.35
N VAL A 22 -39.17 -22.27 7.86
CA VAL A 22 -38.63 -23.09 6.78
C VAL A 22 -38.72 -22.35 5.43
N THR A 23 -39.80 -21.61 5.15
CA THR A 23 -39.91 -20.83 3.89
C THR A 23 -38.98 -19.61 3.87
N GLN A 24 -38.72 -18.96 5.01
CA GLN A 24 -37.71 -17.86 5.05
C GLN A 24 -36.28 -18.39 4.94
N ARG A 25 -35.95 -19.57 5.48
CA ARG A 25 -34.60 -20.16 5.31
C ARG A 25 -34.36 -20.67 3.89
N THR A 26 -35.33 -21.18 3.20
CA THR A 26 -35.15 -21.67 1.82
C THR A 26 -35.06 -20.54 0.80
N SER A 27 -35.73 -19.40 1.00
CA SER A 27 -35.59 -18.25 0.11
C SER A 27 -34.24 -17.51 0.29
N ALA A 28 -33.71 -17.42 1.52
CA ALA A 28 -32.40 -16.85 1.78
C ALA A 28 -31.26 -17.73 1.22
N SER A 29 -31.35 -19.05 1.36
CA SER A 29 -30.33 -19.98 0.86
C SER A 29 -30.28 -20.05 -0.68
N GLY A 30 -31.40 -19.87 -1.36
CA GLY A 30 -31.46 -19.85 -2.82
C GLY A 30 -30.80 -18.58 -3.42
N GLY A 31 -31.04 -17.42 -2.80
CA GLY A 31 -30.43 -16.15 -3.23
C GLY A 31 -28.91 -16.11 -3.04
N ASP A 32 -28.43 -16.63 -1.92
CA ASP A 32 -27.00 -16.69 -1.62
C ASP A 32 -26.25 -17.65 -2.57
N SER A 33 -26.85 -18.78 -2.96
CA SER A 33 -26.20 -19.70 -3.90
C SER A 33 -26.06 -19.12 -5.31
N ILE A 34 -27.03 -18.32 -5.77
CA ILE A 34 -26.95 -17.63 -7.08
C ILE A 34 -25.80 -16.60 -7.07
N LEU A 35 -25.69 -15.80 -6.02
CA LEU A 35 -24.59 -14.84 -5.87
C LEU A 35 -23.22 -15.54 -5.81
N ASP A 36 -23.15 -16.68 -5.13
CA ASP A 36 -21.94 -17.50 -5.04
C ASP A 36 -21.49 -18.01 -6.40
N ASP A 37 -22.42 -18.50 -7.21
CA ASP A 37 -22.13 -18.99 -8.56
C ASP A 37 -21.71 -17.86 -9.49
N GLN A 38 -22.44 -16.74 -9.48
CA GLN A 38 -22.12 -15.56 -10.28
C GLN A 38 -20.72 -15.02 -9.94
N LEU A 39 -20.43 -14.81 -8.65
CA LEU A 39 -19.12 -14.30 -8.25
C LEU A 39 -18.00 -15.30 -8.55
N SER A 40 -18.23 -16.61 -8.34
CA SER A 40 -17.24 -17.65 -8.66
C SER A 40 -16.92 -17.67 -10.16
N GLN A 41 -17.93 -17.51 -11.00
CA GLN A 41 -17.75 -17.43 -12.45
C GLN A 41 -16.93 -16.19 -12.84
N VAL A 42 -17.26 -15.02 -12.29
CA VAL A 42 -16.53 -13.76 -12.54
C VAL A 42 -15.08 -13.87 -12.11
N LEU A 43 -14.81 -14.36 -10.90
CA LEU A 43 -13.43 -14.55 -10.42
C LEU A 43 -12.63 -15.50 -11.31
N THR A 44 -13.27 -16.60 -11.77
CA THR A 44 -12.65 -17.55 -12.71
C THR A 44 -12.34 -16.89 -14.05
N GLN A 45 -13.26 -16.09 -14.60
CA GLN A 45 -13.07 -15.36 -15.85
C GLN A 45 -11.90 -14.38 -15.78
N HIS A 46 -11.69 -13.74 -14.63
CA HIS A 46 -10.58 -12.84 -14.38
C HIS A 46 -9.30 -13.54 -13.88
N GLY A 47 -9.30 -14.87 -13.76
CA GLY A 47 -8.13 -15.64 -13.31
C GLY A 47 -7.75 -15.40 -11.84
N PHE A 48 -8.69 -14.97 -11.00
CA PHE A 48 -8.46 -14.76 -9.57
C PHE A 48 -8.60 -16.08 -8.81
N THR A 49 -7.55 -16.48 -8.12
CA THR A 49 -7.50 -17.77 -7.40
C THR A 49 -7.53 -17.63 -5.88
N GLY A 50 -7.16 -16.45 -5.36
CA GLY A 50 -6.99 -16.20 -3.93
C GLY A 50 -5.80 -16.93 -3.30
N THR A 51 -4.82 -17.38 -4.12
CA THR A 51 -3.69 -18.20 -3.65
C THR A 51 -2.34 -17.49 -3.71
N VAL A 52 -2.29 -16.25 -4.17
CA VAL A 52 -1.04 -15.52 -4.38
C VAL A 52 -0.16 -15.48 -3.13
N GLY A 53 -0.74 -15.25 -1.95
CA GLY A 53 0.02 -15.19 -0.69
C GLY A 53 0.82 -16.46 -0.39
N SER A 54 0.28 -17.63 -0.74
CA SER A 54 0.97 -18.91 -0.57
C SER A 54 2.02 -19.21 -1.65
N SER A 55 2.10 -18.38 -2.68
CA SER A 55 3.06 -18.55 -3.78
C SER A 55 4.45 -17.98 -3.47
N LEU A 56 4.60 -17.14 -2.44
CA LEU A 56 5.79 -16.34 -2.18
C LEU A 56 7.06 -17.18 -2.09
N GLU A 57 7.11 -18.14 -1.16
CA GLU A 57 8.31 -18.96 -0.94
C GLU A 57 8.68 -19.81 -2.17
N ARG A 58 7.67 -20.31 -2.89
CA ARG A 58 7.90 -21.01 -4.16
C ARG A 58 8.52 -20.08 -5.20
N ARG A 59 8.06 -18.82 -5.30
CA ARG A 59 8.62 -17.84 -6.24
C ARG A 59 10.01 -17.36 -5.83
N LEU A 60 10.27 -17.22 -4.54
CA LEU A 60 11.61 -16.96 -4.02
C LEU A 60 12.58 -18.14 -4.23
N GLY A 61 12.07 -19.36 -4.51
CA GLY A 61 12.88 -20.59 -4.59
C GLY A 61 13.43 -21.04 -3.23
N ARG A 62 12.97 -20.44 -2.12
CA ARG A 62 13.42 -20.72 -0.76
C ARG A 62 12.37 -20.32 0.27
N ARG A 63 12.51 -20.77 1.48
CA ARG A 63 11.74 -20.27 2.62
C ARG A 63 12.24 -18.90 3.07
N ILE A 64 11.38 -18.15 3.71
CA ILE A 64 11.75 -16.91 4.43
C ILE A 64 12.67 -17.29 5.59
N ASP A 65 13.81 -16.61 5.69
CA ASP A 65 14.72 -16.74 6.82
C ASP A 65 14.22 -15.86 7.99
N ASN A 66 13.64 -16.50 8.99
CA ASN A 66 13.07 -15.78 10.15
C ASN A 66 14.12 -15.01 10.95
N GLN A 67 15.39 -15.43 10.97
CA GLN A 67 16.45 -14.70 11.68
C GLN A 67 16.86 -13.45 10.91
N LEU A 68 16.98 -13.55 9.59
CA LEU A 68 17.26 -12.42 8.72
C LEU A 68 16.07 -11.43 8.71
N ALA A 69 14.84 -11.94 8.68
CA ALA A 69 13.63 -11.11 8.76
C ALA A 69 13.53 -10.36 10.11
N ASP A 70 13.87 -11.00 11.23
CA ASP A 70 13.89 -10.32 12.54
C ASP A 70 14.99 -9.26 12.63
N LEU A 71 16.17 -9.52 12.03
CA LEU A 71 17.21 -8.51 11.88
C LEU A 71 16.72 -7.33 11.03
N GLY A 72 16.08 -7.60 9.89
CA GLY A 72 15.48 -6.58 9.03
C GLY A 72 14.40 -5.77 9.74
N ARG A 73 13.55 -6.43 10.54
CA ARG A 73 12.53 -5.76 11.39
C ARG A 73 13.18 -4.77 12.37
N ASN A 74 14.28 -5.14 13.00
CA ASN A 74 15.00 -4.23 13.89
C ASN A 74 15.57 -3.03 13.14
N LEU A 75 16.21 -3.26 11.99
CA LEU A 75 16.75 -2.19 11.14
C LEU A 75 15.65 -1.25 10.61
N PHE A 76 14.51 -1.81 10.24
CA PHE A 76 13.35 -1.06 9.73
C PHE A 76 12.77 -0.06 10.75
N HIS A 77 12.92 -0.35 12.05
CA HIS A 77 12.45 0.49 13.16
C HIS A 77 13.56 1.33 13.83
N ASP A 78 14.81 1.17 13.39
CA ASP A 78 15.95 1.83 14.02
C ASP A 78 16.34 3.10 13.28
N THR A 79 16.35 4.24 13.96
CA THR A 79 16.78 5.53 13.41
C THR A 79 18.26 5.59 13.05
N ILE A 80 19.04 4.56 13.34
CA ILE A 80 20.46 4.46 12.94
C ILE A 80 20.62 4.47 11.42
N VAL A 81 19.60 4.01 10.67
CA VAL A 81 19.60 3.93 9.21
C VAL A 81 19.43 5.30 8.54
N GLY A 82 18.91 6.29 9.27
CA GLY A 82 18.76 7.67 8.81
C GLY A 82 19.87 8.58 9.37
N LEU A 83 20.60 9.29 8.50
CA LEU A 83 21.71 10.14 8.97
C LEU A 83 21.25 11.36 9.75
N ASN A 84 20.00 11.79 9.59
CA ASN A 84 19.40 12.85 10.40
C ASN A 84 19.02 12.39 11.84
N ASN A 85 19.08 11.09 12.11
CA ASN A 85 18.85 10.45 13.42
C ASN A 85 17.43 10.56 14.00
N ASP A 86 16.47 11.01 13.27
CA ASP A 86 15.10 11.27 13.74
C ASP A 86 14.04 10.45 12.98
N ASN A 87 14.42 9.77 11.90
CA ASN A 87 13.49 8.94 11.14
C ASN A 87 14.06 7.54 10.87
N SER A 88 13.15 6.58 10.76
CA SER A 88 13.39 5.20 10.35
C SER A 88 12.41 4.84 9.23
N CYS A 89 12.56 3.66 8.59
CA CYS A 89 11.58 3.20 7.61
C CYS A 89 10.16 3.19 8.18
N SER A 90 10.00 2.74 9.44
CA SER A 90 8.71 2.68 10.12
C SER A 90 8.11 4.05 10.46
N GLY A 91 8.88 5.13 10.37
CA GLY A 91 8.38 6.49 10.54
C GLY A 91 7.43 6.93 9.42
N CYS A 92 7.67 6.42 8.21
CA CYS A 92 6.85 6.66 7.04
C CYS A 92 6.00 5.42 6.67
N HIS A 93 6.52 4.21 6.90
CA HIS A 93 5.82 2.93 6.68
C HIS A 93 5.31 2.37 8.01
N SER A 94 4.22 2.97 8.54
CA SER A 94 3.73 2.67 9.88
C SER A 94 2.98 1.34 9.95
N ALA A 95 3.32 0.52 10.93
CA ALA A 95 2.56 -0.67 11.29
C ALA A 95 1.10 -0.35 11.71
N THR A 96 0.81 0.88 12.13
CA THR A 96 -0.55 1.29 12.49
C THR A 96 -1.42 1.64 11.28
N ALA A 97 -0.79 1.80 10.08
CA ALA A 97 -1.44 2.12 8.82
C ALA A 97 -1.11 1.08 7.72
N GLY A 98 -1.06 -0.22 8.07
CA GLY A 98 -0.77 -1.28 7.09
C GLY A 98 0.61 -1.15 6.42
N PHE A 99 1.61 -0.63 7.13
CA PHE A 99 2.92 -0.26 6.61
C PHE A 99 2.88 0.80 5.50
N GLY A 100 1.89 1.69 5.56
CA GLY A 100 1.81 2.90 4.75
C GLY A 100 1.90 4.15 5.61
N ASP A 101 1.60 5.28 4.99
CA ASP A 101 1.66 6.59 5.64
C ASP A 101 0.53 6.79 6.66
N THR A 102 0.82 7.51 7.72
CA THR A 102 -0.18 8.00 8.67
C THR A 102 -0.68 9.40 8.34
N GLN A 103 -0.14 10.02 7.29
CA GLN A 103 -0.42 11.38 6.84
C GLN A 103 -0.92 11.40 5.39
N SER A 104 -1.51 12.52 4.96
CA SER A 104 -1.86 12.75 3.54
C SER A 104 -0.60 12.81 2.66
N ILE A 105 0.38 13.61 3.06
CA ILE A 105 1.71 13.65 2.45
C ILE A 105 2.74 13.34 3.53
N ALA A 106 3.74 12.54 3.17
CA ALA A 106 4.75 12.04 4.08
C ALA A 106 5.54 13.17 4.79
N ILE A 107 5.93 12.89 6.03
CA ILE A 107 6.88 13.69 6.81
C ILE A 107 8.07 12.79 7.11
N GLY A 108 9.24 13.16 6.56
CA GLY A 108 10.48 12.42 6.75
C GLY A 108 11.30 12.93 7.93
N ILE A 109 12.36 13.67 7.64
CA ILE A 109 13.27 14.28 8.62
C ILE A 109 12.67 15.49 9.34
N GLU A 110 13.36 16.01 10.38
CA GLU A 110 12.94 17.17 11.17
C GLU A 110 11.53 16.99 11.76
N ASN A 111 11.17 15.76 12.08
CA ASN A 111 9.89 15.41 12.63
C ASN A 111 9.91 15.44 14.17
N ASN A 112 8.72 15.44 14.77
CA ASN A 112 8.53 15.44 16.22
C ASN A 112 8.64 14.05 16.89
N PHE A 113 9.23 13.07 16.21
CA PHE A 113 9.41 11.70 16.68
C PHE A 113 8.12 10.89 16.87
N ILE A 114 6.96 11.43 16.49
CA ILE A 114 5.66 10.75 16.50
C ILE A 114 5.44 10.07 15.14
N VAL A 115 4.81 8.90 15.17
CA VAL A 115 4.29 8.16 14.00
C VAL A 115 2.80 7.96 14.21
N GLY A 116 2.00 8.77 13.54
CA GLY A 116 0.57 8.83 13.75
C GLY A 116 -0.04 10.14 13.30
N PRO A 117 -1.32 10.39 13.63
CA PRO A 117 -1.99 11.64 13.32
C PRO A 117 -1.30 12.89 13.89
N GLY A 118 -0.63 12.75 15.04
CA GLY A 118 0.12 13.83 15.69
C GLY A 118 1.51 14.10 15.10
N ARG A 119 1.93 13.41 14.03
CA ARG A 119 3.23 13.65 13.38
C ARG A 119 3.28 15.04 12.77
N THR A 120 4.33 15.81 13.10
CA THR A 120 4.59 17.14 12.54
C THR A 120 6.02 17.22 12.00
N GLY A 121 6.23 18.06 11.00
CA GLY A 121 7.51 18.28 10.33
C GLY A 121 7.32 18.74 8.88
N PRO A 122 8.42 18.93 8.15
CA PRO A 122 8.36 19.28 6.73
C PRO A 122 7.72 18.17 5.90
N ARG A 123 6.90 18.55 4.92
CA ARG A 123 6.26 17.62 4.01
C ARG A 123 7.19 17.20 2.88
N ASN A 124 7.07 15.96 2.44
CA ASN A 124 7.64 15.46 1.20
C ASN A 124 6.75 15.82 0.01
N GLN A 125 7.02 15.27 -1.16
CA GLN A 125 6.20 15.49 -2.35
C GLN A 125 4.91 14.65 -2.33
N ARG A 126 5.02 13.41 -1.91
CA ARG A 126 3.94 12.42 -2.02
C ARG A 126 3.74 11.68 -0.71
N ARG A 127 2.60 11.01 -0.66
CA ARG A 127 2.28 10.06 0.36
C ARG A 127 3.17 8.82 0.27
N THR A 128 3.59 8.26 1.39
CA THR A 128 4.29 6.98 1.44
C THR A 128 3.34 5.85 1.04
N PRO A 129 3.65 5.05 0.01
CA PRO A 129 2.83 3.90 -0.36
C PRO A 129 2.94 2.79 0.69
N MET A 130 1.95 1.88 0.72
CA MET A 130 2.02 0.70 1.60
C MET A 130 3.17 -0.22 1.20
N ALA A 131 3.96 -0.69 2.20
CA ALA A 131 4.93 -1.75 2.02
C ALA A 131 4.30 -3.17 2.15
N ALA A 132 3.06 -3.28 2.60
CA ALA A 132 2.34 -4.56 2.61
C ALA A 132 2.16 -5.10 1.19
N ASN A 133 2.49 -6.38 0.99
CA ASN A 133 2.41 -7.12 -0.28
C ASN A 133 3.38 -6.67 -1.39
N THR A 134 4.31 -5.75 -1.12
CA THR A 134 5.28 -5.26 -2.12
C THR A 134 6.14 -6.36 -2.74
N ALA A 135 6.27 -7.51 -2.08
CA ALA A 135 6.92 -8.69 -2.65
C ALA A 135 6.38 -9.10 -4.03
N PHE A 136 5.14 -8.74 -4.36
CA PHE A 136 4.50 -9.09 -5.63
C PHE A 136 4.42 -7.94 -6.63
N PHE A 137 4.98 -6.77 -6.32
CA PHE A 137 4.84 -5.58 -7.16
C PHE A 137 5.97 -5.50 -8.18
N PRO A 138 5.67 -5.49 -9.49
CA PRO A 138 6.69 -5.36 -10.53
C PRO A 138 7.31 -3.96 -10.61
N ASN A 139 6.59 -2.94 -10.13
CA ASN A 139 7.09 -1.58 -9.99
C ASN A 139 6.62 -0.94 -8.69
N LEU A 140 7.44 -0.05 -8.16
CA LEU A 140 7.28 0.58 -6.87
C LEU A 140 7.22 2.10 -7.03
N MET A 141 6.82 2.80 -5.96
CA MET A 141 6.55 4.24 -5.94
C MET A 141 5.31 4.63 -6.77
N TRP A 142 4.83 5.86 -6.56
CA TRP A 142 3.65 6.36 -7.28
C TRP A 142 3.90 6.65 -8.75
N ASN A 143 5.14 6.96 -9.11
CA ASN A 143 5.57 7.26 -10.48
C ASN A 143 6.45 6.16 -11.09
N SER A 144 6.38 4.94 -10.57
CA SER A 144 7.09 3.75 -11.07
C SER A 144 8.61 3.92 -11.22
N ARG A 145 9.23 4.81 -10.42
CA ARG A 145 10.68 5.09 -10.54
C ARG A 145 11.58 3.90 -10.21
N PHE A 146 11.02 2.83 -9.61
CA PHE A 146 11.68 1.54 -9.41
C PHE A 146 10.84 0.45 -10.03
N ALA A 147 11.39 -0.27 -10.98
CA ALA A 147 10.69 -1.35 -11.66
C ALA A 147 11.61 -2.52 -12.00
N SER A 148 11.04 -3.71 -12.00
CA SER A 148 11.64 -4.85 -12.71
C SER A 148 11.41 -4.69 -14.20
N LEU A 149 12.46 -4.74 -15.00
CA LEU A 149 12.35 -4.60 -16.46
C LEU A 149 11.69 -5.81 -17.12
N SER A 150 11.62 -6.95 -16.44
CA SER A 150 10.82 -8.12 -16.85
C SER A 150 9.34 -8.00 -16.49
N PHE A 151 8.95 -6.98 -15.73
CA PHE A 151 7.65 -6.87 -15.06
C PHE A 151 7.36 -8.01 -14.06
N ASP A 152 8.40 -8.69 -13.58
CA ASP A 152 8.30 -9.66 -12.50
C ASP A 152 9.33 -9.33 -11.40
N PRO A 153 8.91 -9.00 -10.17
CA PRO A 153 9.86 -8.64 -9.10
C PRO A 153 10.80 -9.79 -8.70
N PHE A 154 10.50 -11.02 -9.10
CA PHE A 154 11.31 -12.23 -8.86
C PHE A 154 12.22 -12.58 -10.03
N ASP A 155 12.12 -11.90 -11.17
CA ASP A 155 12.93 -12.13 -12.36
C ASP A 155 13.80 -10.92 -12.67
N ASN A 156 15.10 -11.07 -12.45
CA ASN A 156 16.12 -10.07 -12.75
C ASN A 156 16.83 -10.29 -14.10
N SER A 157 16.30 -11.14 -14.97
CA SER A 157 16.96 -11.47 -16.24
C SER A 157 17.19 -10.26 -17.15
N LEU A 158 16.29 -9.24 -17.07
CA LEU A 158 16.39 -8.00 -17.79
C LEU A 158 16.94 -6.83 -16.95
N GLY A 159 17.18 -7.04 -15.66
CA GLY A 159 17.62 -6.05 -14.70
C GLY A 159 16.48 -5.27 -14.06
N PHE A 160 16.86 -4.33 -13.19
CA PHE A 160 15.94 -3.43 -12.49
C PHE A 160 16.18 -2.00 -12.93
N MET A 161 15.10 -1.21 -13.10
CA MET A 161 15.18 0.22 -13.34
C MET A 161 15.56 0.95 -12.05
N PHE A 162 16.52 1.88 -12.19
CA PHE A 162 16.99 2.74 -11.11
C PHE A 162 16.86 4.20 -11.51
N PRO A 163 16.54 5.12 -10.58
CA PRO A 163 16.59 6.54 -10.89
C PRO A 163 18.03 6.97 -11.13
N ALA A 164 18.26 7.70 -12.23
CA ALA A 164 19.52 8.42 -12.41
C ALA A 164 19.68 9.47 -11.28
N PRO A 165 20.89 9.76 -10.80
CA PRO A 165 22.19 9.42 -11.36
C PRO A 165 22.91 8.30 -10.60
N GLU A 166 22.21 7.37 -9.97
CA GLU A 166 22.82 6.39 -9.07
C GLU A 166 23.92 5.54 -9.73
N GLY A 167 23.84 5.27 -11.01
CA GLY A 167 24.83 4.48 -11.73
C GLY A 167 25.09 3.08 -11.15
N LEU A 168 24.23 2.63 -10.24
CA LEU A 168 24.32 1.31 -9.62
C LEU A 168 23.77 0.26 -10.58
N THR A 169 24.57 -0.74 -10.86
CA THR A 169 24.11 -1.97 -11.48
C THR A 169 23.67 -2.92 -10.36
N LEU A 170 22.38 -3.12 -10.22
CA LEU A 170 21.83 -4.06 -9.23
C LEU A 170 21.35 -5.35 -9.91
N SER A 171 21.95 -5.69 -11.05
CA SER A 171 21.63 -6.87 -11.86
C SER A 171 21.92 -8.20 -11.15
N ASP A 172 22.73 -8.17 -10.11
CA ASP A 172 23.02 -9.32 -9.24
C ASP A 172 21.97 -9.55 -8.13
N LYS A 173 21.04 -8.61 -7.93
CA LYS A 173 20.01 -8.75 -6.89
C LYS A 173 18.89 -9.68 -7.36
N THR A 174 18.50 -10.59 -6.46
CA THR A 174 17.55 -11.66 -6.78
C THR A 174 16.08 -11.22 -6.75
N HIS A 175 15.80 -10.03 -6.22
CA HIS A 175 14.44 -9.50 -6.08
C HIS A 175 14.44 -7.97 -6.08
N LEU A 176 13.37 -7.36 -6.64
CA LEU A 176 13.24 -5.90 -6.72
C LEU A 176 13.34 -5.20 -5.35
N LEU A 177 12.82 -5.79 -4.27
CA LEU A 177 12.89 -5.18 -2.93
C LEU A 177 14.32 -5.10 -2.40
N VAL A 178 15.18 -6.08 -2.72
CA VAL A 178 16.60 -6.02 -2.34
C VAL A 178 17.29 -4.85 -3.04
N ALA A 179 16.99 -4.64 -4.32
CA ALA A 179 17.50 -3.51 -5.08
C ALA A 179 16.96 -2.17 -4.53
N GLN A 180 15.67 -2.09 -4.26
CA GLN A 180 15.01 -0.88 -3.76
C GLN A 180 15.56 -0.43 -2.40
N ALA A 181 15.93 -1.36 -1.51
CA ALA A 181 16.47 -1.04 -0.18
C ALA A 181 17.78 -0.22 -0.21
N PHE A 182 18.42 -0.10 -1.39
CA PHE A 182 19.60 0.78 -1.57
C PHE A 182 19.26 2.27 -1.57
N ILE A 183 18.00 2.66 -1.69
CA ILE A 183 17.61 4.06 -1.96
C ILE A 183 17.11 4.81 -0.73
N PRO A 184 16.11 4.35 0.05
CA PRO A 184 15.48 5.20 1.07
C PRO A 184 16.45 5.84 2.08
N PRO A 185 17.50 5.15 2.56
CA PRO A 185 18.47 5.78 3.44
C PRO A 185 19.26 6.94 2.81
N THR A 186 19.30 7.04 1.47
CA THR A 186 20.00 8.11 0.75
C THR A 186 19.11 9.32 0.46
N GLU A 187 17.81 9.17 0.58
CA GLU A 187 16.85 10.25 0.32
C GLU A 187 16.94 11.33 1.40
N ARG A 188 17.30 12.56 0.95
CA ARG A 188 17.61 13.67 1.84
C ARG A 188 16.42 14.08 2.72
N VAL A 189 15.23 14.19 2.12
CA VAL A 189 14.01 14.60 2.82
C VAL A 189 13.39 13.47 3.66
N GLU A 190 13.79 12.21 3.41
CA GLU A 190 13.22 11.06 4.10
C GLU A 190 14.06 10.62 5.30
N ALA A 191 15.39 10.50 5.11
CA ALA A 191 16.25 9.85 6.10
C ALA A 191 17.65 10.49 6.24
N ALA A 192 18.31 10.89 5.12
CA ALA A 192 19.70 11.33 5.17
C ALA A 192 19.87 12.73 5.77
N GLY A 193 18.91 13.63 5.59
CA GLY A 193 19.04 15.03 5.95
C GLY A 193 20.03 15.78 5.06
N PHE A 194 20.25 17.04 5.37
CA PHE A 194 21.07 17.95 4.54
C PHE A 194 22.42 18.28 5.17
N VAL A 195 22.66 17.87 6.42
CA VAL A 195 23.90 18.20 7.15
C VAL A 195 25.07 17.31 6.72
N PHE A 196 24.81 16.03 6.42
CA PHE A 196 25.88 15.12 6.01
C PHE A 196 26.35 15.46 4.59
N PRO A 197 27.65 15.82 4.42
CA PRO A 197 28.22 16.11 3.10
C PRO A 197 28.45 14.80 2.33
N GLY A 198 28.41 14.87 1.01
CA GLY A 198 28.69 13.72 0.17
C GLY A 198 27.49 13.27 -0.67
N ASN A 199 27.74 12.32 -1.53
CA ASN A 199 26.76 11.74 -2.44
C ASN A 199 26.08 10.49 -1.81
N ASN A 200 25.26 9.84 -2.58
CA ASN A 200 24.51 8.66 -2.10
C ASN A 200 25.43 7.46 -1.76
N PHE A 201 26.59 7.34 -2.40
CA PHE A 201 27.57 6.31 -2.03
C PHE A 201 28.16 6.60 -0.64
N ASP A 202 28.51 7.87 -0.36
CA ASP A 202 29.03 8.30 0.93
C ASP A 202 27.99 8.09 2.05
N ILE A 203 26.71 8.37 1.77
CA ILE A 203 25.61 8.13 2.71
C ILE A 203 25.49 6.63 3.02
N ARG A 204 25.50 5.77 2.00
CA ARG A 204 25.44 4.31 2.23
C ARG A 204 26.64 3.81 3.04
N ALA A 205 27.83 4.30 2.73
CA ALA A 205 29.04 3.96 3.48
C ALA A 205 28.93 4.37 4.94
N GLU A 206 28.40 5.58 5.23
CA GLU A 206 28.20 6.05 6.59
C GLU A 206 27.13 5.26 7.35
N VAL A 207 26.01 4.89 6.71
CA VAL A 207 24.99 4.01 7.32
C VAL A 207 25.62 2.69 7.73
N ILE A 208 26.41 2.07 6.85
CA ILE A 208 27.07 0.80 7.15
C ILE A 208 28.16 0.94 8.21
N ARG A 209 28.91 2.04 8.19
CA ARG A 209 29.88 2.34 9.26
C ARG A 209 29.20 2.38 10.62
N ARG A 210 28.06 3.11 10.74
CA ARG A 210 27.29 3.21 11.97
C ARG A 210 26.78 1.84 12.44
N ILE A 211 26.28 1.01 11.55
CA ILE A 211 25.82 -0.36 11.88
C ILE A 211 26.98 -1.22 12.37
N ASN A 212 28.15 -1.12 11.74
CA ASN A 212 29.36 -1.85 12.14
C ASN A 212 29.89 -1.38 13.50
N ASP A 213 29.69 -0.13 13.90
CA ASP A 213 30.09 0.39 15.22
C ASP A 213 29.20 -0.13 16.37
N VAL A 214 28.06 -0.76 16.08
CA VAL A 214 27.15 -1.33 17.08
C VAL A 214 27.46 -2.82 17.28
N PRO A 215 28.05 -3.22 18.43
CA PRO A 215 28.42 -4.63 18.67
C PRO A 215 27.24 -5.60 18.58
N GLU A 216 26.05 -5.18 19.02
CA GLU A 216 24.86 -6.05 18.95
C GLU A 216 24.41 -6.30 17.50
N TYR A 217 24.50 -5.31 16.60
CA TYR A 217 24.26 -5.53 15.18
C TYR A 217 25.30 -6.47 14.58
N ARG A 218 26.58 -6.27 14.83
CA ARG A 218 27.63 -7.19 14.37
C ARG A 218 27.38 -8.63 14.81
N LYS A 219 26.95 -8.82 16.06
CA LYS A 219 26.60 -10.14 16.58
C LYS A 219 25.38 -10.74 15.88
N LEU A 220 24.34 -9.93 15.60
CA LEU A 220 23.14 -10.40 14.90
C LEU A 220 23.47 -10.77 13.44
N PHE A 221 24.19 -9.91 12.73
CA PHE A 221 24.65 -10.22 11.37
C PHE A 221 25.56 -11.46 11.34
N GLY A 222 26.47 -11.61 12.31
CA GLY A 222 27.36 -12.76 12.42
C GLY A 222 26.66 -14.09 12.70
N LYS A 223 25.41 -14.09 13.17
CA LYS A 223 24.61 -15.34 13.27
C LYS A 223 24.14 -15.84 11.90
N ILE A 224 24.04 -14.95 10.93
CA ILE A 224 23.45 -15.21 9.60
C ILE A 224 24.55 -15.29 8.53
N PHE A 225 25.51 -14.36 8.57
CA PHE A 225 26.55 -14.20 7.58
C PHE A 225 27.88 -14.72 8.12
N PRO A 226 28.40 -15.87 7.60
CA PRO A 226 29.64 -16.49 8.08
C PRO A 226 30.86 -15.55 8.03
N GLU A 227 30.93 -14.67 7.03
CA GLU A 227 32.02 -13.71 6.85
C GLU A 227 32.04 -12.67 7.99
N VAL A 228 30.87 -12.20 8.47
CA VAL A 228 30.78 -11.30 9.63
C VAL A 228 31.16 -12.04 10.91
N LYS A 229 30.74 -13.30 11.04
CA LYS A 229 31.14 -14.15 12.16
C LYS A 229 32.66 -14.35 12.21
N ALA A 230 33.31 -14.43 11.06
CA ALA A 230 34.77 -14.55 10.93
C ALA A 230 35.53 -13.23 11.16
N GLY A 231 34.83 -12.13 11.48
CA GLY A 231 35.42 -10.82 11.75
C GLY A 231 35.31 -9.81 10.60
N GLY A 232 34.74 -10.20 9.47
CA GLY A 232 34.46 -9.30 8.35
C GLY A 232 33.44 -8.21 8.71
N ALA A 233 33.37 -7.16 7.90
CA ALA A 233 32.43 -6.08 8.07
C ALA A 233 31.03 -6.45 7.54
N VAL A 234 29.98 -5.88 8.13
CA VAL A 234 28.64 -5.86 7.54
C VAL A 234 28.71 -5.00 6.28
N THR A 235 28.08 -5.45 5.20
CA THR A 235 27.99 -4.75 3.92
C THR A 235 26.59 -4.15 3.70
N TYR A 236 26.46 -3.25 2.72
CA TYR A 236 25.16 -2.70 2.37
C TYR A 236 24.23 -3.75 1.73
N ASP A 237 24.81 -4.73 1.03
CA ASP A 237 24.08 -5.88 0.50
C ASP A 237 23.39 -6.71 1.59
N MET A 238 24.12 -6.99 2.68
CA MET A 238 23.55 -7.69 3.83
C MET A 238 22.44 -6.88 4.50
N PHE A 239 22.60 -5.56 4.59
CA PHE A 239 21.56 -4.66 5.07
C PHE A 239 20.32 -4.72 4.17
N ALA A 240 20.50 -4.57 2.86
CA ALA A 240 19.40 -4.59 1.89
C ALA A 240 18.66 -5.94 1.88
N GLN A 241 19.39 -7.06 1.97
CA GLN A 241 18.81 -8.39 2.12
C GLN A 241 17.96 -8.50 3.40
N ALA A 242 18.43 -7.96 4.53
CA ALA A 242 17.68 -8.01 5.77
C ALA A 242 16.38 -7.18 5.69
N ILE A 243 16.42 -5.98 5.10
CA ILE A 243 15.21 -5.15 4.89
C ILE A 243 14.21 -5.90 4.01
N ALA A 244 14.63 -6.40 2.86
CA ALA A 244 13.76 -7.14 1.95
C ALA A 244 13.18 -8.41 2.59
N GLU A 245 13.98 -9.13 3.39
CA GLU A 245 13.50 -10.33 4.08
C GLU A 245 12.40 -10.01 5.10
N PHE A 246 12.51 -8.90 5.80
CA PHE A 246 11.42 -8.43 6.66
C PHE A 246 10.18 -8.08 5.81
N GLU A 247 10.33 -7.36 4.71
CA GLU A 247 9.21 -7.00 3.83
C GLU A 247 8.53 -8.24 3.22
N PHE A 248 9.24 -9.34 2.97
CA PHE A 248 8.64 -10.62 2.57
C PHE A 248 7.70 -11.19 3.63
N THR A 249 7.88 -10.86 4.90
CA THR A 249 6.93 -11.25 5.95
C THR A 249 5.64 -10.43 5.95
N LEU A 250 5.61 -9.30 5.25
CA LEU A 250 4.46 -8.38 5.20
C LEU A 250 3.44 -8.76 4.11
N VAL A 251 3.23 -10.07 3.89
CA VAL A 251 2.25 -10.57 2.92
C VAL A 251 0.90 -10.82 3.58
N PHE A 252 -0.05 -9.96 3.25
CA PHE A 252 -1.43 -9.96 3.74
C PHE A 252 -2.40 -10.14 2.57
N ALA A 253 -2.52 -11.37 2.08
CA ALA A 253 -3.35 -11.78 0.95
C ALA A 253 -4.22 -12.99 1.31
N ASN A 254 -4.92 -12.90 2.46
CA ASN A 254 -5.90 -13.86 2.92
C ASN A 254 -7.20 -13.14 3.36
N ALA A 255 -7.62 -12.18 2.56
CA ALA A 255 -8.86 -11.44 2.74
C ALA A 255 -10.10 -12.33 2.54
N PRO A 256 -11.30 -11.89 2.92
CA PRO A 256 -12.53 -12.63 2.67
C PRO A 256 -12.71 -13.06 1.20
N LEU A 257 -12.36 -12.20 0.23
CA LEU A 257 -12.43 -12.56 -1.19
C LEU A 257 -11.48 -13.73 -1.55
N ASP A 258 -10.28 -13.75 -0.99
CA ASP A 258 -9.33 -14.85 -1.23
C ASP A 258 -9.87 -16.17 -0.71
N ARG A 259 -10.46 -16.15 0.48
CA ARG A 259 -11.08 -17.33 1.10
C ARG A 259 -12.30 -17.79 0.31
N PHE A 260 -13.13 -16.84 -0.16
CA PHE A 260 -14.26 -17.14 -1.03
C PHE A 260 -13.82 -17.83 -2.33
N ALA A 261 -12.79 -17.30 -3.00
CA ALA A 261 -12.23 -17.89 -4.22
C ALA A 261 -11.72 -19.32 -3.99
N ARG A 262 -11.21 -19.63 -2.80
CA ARG A 262 -10.78 -20.98 -2.39
C ARG A 262 -11.91 -21.88 -1.88
N GLY A 263 -13.17 -21.45 -2.00
CA GLY A 263 -14.36 -22.27 -1.69
C GLY A 263 -15.07 -21.95 -0.37
N GLU A 264 -14.57 -21.02 0.46
CA GLU A 264 -15.24 -20.59 1.69
C GLU A 264 -16.39 -19.62 1.37
N LYS A 265 -17.53 -20.12 0.87
CA LYS A 265 -18.63 -19.28 0.37
C LYS A 265 -19.19 -18.28 1.39
N ASN A 266 -19.09 -18.57 2.68
CA ASN A 266 -19.53 -17.70 3.77
C ASN A 266 -18.47 -16.67 4.20
N ALA A 267 -17.31 -16.60 3.53
CA ALA A 267 -16.26 -15.62 3.85
C ALA A 267 -16.68 -14.18 3.50
N LEU A 268 -17.57 -14.01 2.52
CA LEU A 268 -18.17 -12.73 2.14
C LEU A 268 -19.65 -12.69 2.52
N SER A 269 -20.12 -11.52 2.97
CA SER A 269 -21.56 -11.24 3.11
C SER A 269 -22.23 -11.11 1.74
N GLY A 270 -23.57 -11.15 1.70
CA GLY A 270 -24.34 -10.91 0.47
C GLY A 270 -24.02 -9.53 -0.15
N ASP A 271 -23.93 -8.48 0.68
CA ASP A 271 -23.59 -7.12 0.24
C ASP A 271 -22.17 -7.09 -0.35
N GLN A 272 -21.20 -7.72 0.28
CA GLN A 272 -19.83 -7.81 -0.24
C GLN A 272 -19.75 -8.58 -1.56
N LYS A 273 -20.55 -9.64 -1.75
CA LYS A 273 -20.63 -10.37 -3.02
C LYS A 273 -21.20 -9.47 -4.13
N ARG A 274 -22.28 -8.71 -3.86
CA ARG A 274 -22.83 -7.74 -4.81
C ARG A 274 -21.85 -6.63 -5.10
N GLY A 275 -21.17 -6.07 -4.09
CA GLY A 275 -20.12 -5.09 -4.26
C GLY A 275 -18.95 -5.61 -5.09
N ALA A 276 -18.55 -6.88 -4.94
CA ALA A 276 -17.57 -7.54 -5.79
C ALA A 276 -18.05 -7.63 -7.24
N LEU A 277 -19.30 -8.03 -7.48
CA LEU A 277 -19.88 -8.09 -8.81
C LEU A 277 -19.92 -6.70 -9.48
N LEU A 278 -20.19 -5.63 -8.74
CA LEU A 278 -20.07 -4.25 -9.23
C LEU A 278 -18.63 -3.92 -9.61
N PHE A 279 -17.68 -4.24 -8.75
CA PHE A 279 -16.25 -3.96 -8.95
C PHE A 279 -15.71 -4.63 -10.22
N PHE A 280 -16.02 -5.90 -10.43
CA PHE A 280 -15.61 -6.67 -11.60
C PHE A 280 -16.48 -6.41 -12.84
N GLY A 281 -17.62 -5.74 -12.69
CA GLY A 281 -18.62 -5.51 -13.73
C GLY A 281 -18.90 -4.03 -13.99
N SER A 282 -20.10 -3.55 -13.64
CA SER A 282 -20.63 -2.25 -14.07
C SER A 282 -19.87 -1.03 -13.50
N ALA A 283 -19.22 -1.14 -12.36
CA ALA A 283 -18.37 -0.09 -11.84
C ALA A 283 -16.98 -0.05 -12.50
N ASN A 284 -16.66 -1.01 -13.36
CA ASN A 284 -15.46 -1.09 -14.20
C ASN A 284 -14.11 -0.88 -13.47
N CYS A 285 -14.07 -1.14 -12.16
CA CYS A 285 -12.83 -0.95 -11.37
C CYS A 285 -11.73 -1.91 -11.81
N ILE A 286 -12.11 -3.10 -12.30
CA ILE A 286 -11.21 -4.15 -12.78
C ILE A 286 -10.36 -3.72 -13.99
N ALA A 287 -10.77 -2.69 -14.73
CA ALA A 287 -10.04 -2.20 -15.89
C ALA A 287 -8.61 -1.73 -15.55
N CYS A 288 -8.44 -1.09 -14.39
CA CYS A 288 -7.14 -0.67 -13.86
C CYS A 288 -6.73 -1.52 -12.65
N HIS A 289 -7.68 -1.86 -11.76
CA HIS A 289 -7.42 -2.72 -10.60
C HIS A 289 -7.46 -4.22 -10.97
N ALA A 290 -6.66 -4.59 -11.96
CA ALA A 290 -6.56 -5.94 -12.50
C ALA A 290 -6.04 -6.96 -11.47
N VAL A 291 -6.37 -8.25 -11.69
CA VAL A 291 -5.98 -9.33 -10.77
C VAL A 291 -5.18 -10.45 -11.43
N SER A 292 -5.20 -10.55 -12.77
CA SER A 292 -4.53 -11.63 -13.51
C SER A 292 -3.12 -11.28 -13.97
N GLY A 293 -2.37 -12.28 -14.35
CA GLY A 293 -1.03 -12.13 -14.92
C GLY A 293 -0.06 -11.42 -13.97
N GLN A 294 0.62 -10.42 -14.47
CA GLN A 294 1.61 -9.62 -13.71
C GLN A 294 1.00 -8.79 -12.58
N SER A 295 -0.33 -8.61 -12.56
CA SER A 295 -1.05 -8.02 -11.43
C SER A 295 -0.91 -8.84 -10.14
N ASN A 296 -0.55 -10.12 -10.22
CA ASN A 296 -0.31 -10.99 -9.06
C ASN A 296 -1.45 -10.95 -8.04
N GLU A 297 -2.70 -10.83 -8.50
CA GLU A 297 -3.89 -10.64 -7.65
C GLU A 297 -3.82 -9.42 -6.71
N MET A 298 -3.00 -8.42 -7.03
CA MET A 298 -2.82 -7.24 -6.16
C MET A 298 -3.85 -6.13 -6.42
N PHE A 299 -4.79 -6.32 -7.33
CA PHE A 299 -5.77 -5.31 -7.73
C PHE A 299 -5.10 -4.05 -8.27
N SER A 300 -4.21 -4.25 -9.21
CA SER A 300 -3.48 -3.21 -9.95
C SER A 300 -2.98 -3.81 -11.25
N ASP A 301 -3.10 -3.07 -12.35
CA ASP A 301 -2.42 -3.39 -13.60
C ASP A 301 -0.95 -2.92 -13.60
N PHE A 302 -0.55 -2.20 -12.54
CA PHE A 302 0.75 -1.57 -12.35
C PHE A 302 1.14 -0.62 -13.48
N ARG A 303 0.18 -0.13 -14.26
CA ARG A 303 0.36 0.91 -15.27
C ARG A 303 0.05 2.28 -14.71
N GLU A 304 0.51 3.30 -15.41
CA GLU A 304 0.34 4.69 -15.05
C GLU A 304 -0.84 5.32 -15.78
N HIS A 305 -1.67 6.04 -15.03
CA HIS A 305 -2.89 6.68 -15.52
C HIS A 305 -3.02 8.10 -15.01
N VAL A 306 -3.68 8.96 -15.78
CA VAL A 306 -4.14 10.28 -15.33
C VAL A 306 -5.58 10.16 -14.89
N ILE A 307 -5.82 10.16 -13.59
CA ILE A 307 -7.17 10.01 -13.02
C ILE A 307 -7.78 11.31 -12.50
N GLY A 308 -7.14 12.46 -12.75
CA GLY A 308 -7.71 13.77 -12.47
C GLY A 308 -7.59 14.24 -11.03
N VAL A 309 -6.75 13.65 -10.19
CA VAL A 309 -6.60 14.02 -8.79
C VAL A 309 -6.17 15.47 -8.64
N PRO A 310 -6.88 16.29 -7.82
CA PRO A 310 -6.49 17.67 -7.56
C PRO A 310 -5.10 17.76 -6.94
N GLN A 311 -4.29 18.68 -7.41
CA GLN A 311 -2.90 18.83 -6.98
C GLN A 311 -2.79 19.55 -5.64
N ILE A 312 -2.17 18.90 -4.67
CA ILE A 312 -1.77 19.46 -3.38
C ILE A 312 -0.26 19.66 -3.43
N ALA A 313 0.19 20.88 -3.25
CA ALA A 313 1.60 21.25 -3.29
C ALA A 313 1.94 22.07 -2.04
N PRO A 314 2.18 21.43 -0.88
CA PRO A 314 2.60 22.14 0.32
C PRO A 314 3.98 22.79 0.14
N ALA A 315 4.25 23.81 0.94
CA ALA A 315 5.62 24.28 1.09
C ALA A 315 6.50 23.13 1.61
N ILE A 316 7.48 22.72 0.82
CA ILE A 316 8.37 21.62 1.17
C ILE A 316 9.53 22.13 2.02
N GLY A 317 9.87 21.33 3.03
CA GLY A 317 10.79 21.74 4.05
C GLY A 317 12.21 21.77 3.65
N ASN A 318 12.88 22.67 3.43
CA ASN A 318 14.17 23.28 3.24
C ASN A 318 14.43 23.74 1.79
N PRO A 319 13.76 24.82 1.33
CA PRO A 319 14.04 25.43 0.05
C PRO A 319 15.51 25.85 -0.13
N ALA A 320 16.22 26.16 0.98
CA ALA A 320 17.62 26.55 0.96
C ALA A 320 18.57 25.42 0.53
N ALA A 321 18.13 24.16 0.60
CA ALA A 321 18.91 23.00 0.17
C ALA A 321 18.71 22.64 -1.32
N GLY A 322 17.98 23.45 -2.08
CA GLY A 322 17.74 23.20 -3.51
C GLY A 322 16.75 22.06 -3.82
N ASN A 323 16.02 21.61 -2.82
CA ASN A 323 15.03 20.54 -2.98
C ASN A 323 13.70 21.09 -3.50
N VAL A 324 13.66 21.45 -4.77
CA VAL A 324 12.40 21.67 -5.49
C VAL A 324 11.89 20.29 -5.91
N THR A 325 10.85 19.83 -5.25
CA THR A 325 10.25 18.52 -5.54
C THR A 325 8.99 18.66 -6.38
N PHE A 326 8.42 19.86 -6.51
CA PHE A 326 7.30 20.17 -7.40
C PHE A 326 7.78 20.85 -8.67
N ASP A 327 7.03 20.57 -9.74
CA ASP A 327 7.32 20.99 -11.10
C ASP A 327 6.48 22.21 -11.51
N GLY A 328 6.62 22.57 -12.80
CA GLY A 328 5.88 23.65 -13.42
C GLY A 328 6.40 25.05 -13.02
N PRO A 329 5.91 26.09 -13.70
CA PRO A 329 6.38 27.47 -13.46
C PRO A 329 6.03 28.00 -12.07
N GLY A 330 4.98 27.45 -11.43
CA GLY A 330 4.57 27.80 -10.07
C GLY A 330 5.23 26.92 -9.00
N GLN A 331 6.03 25.93 -9.38
CA GLN A 331 6.58 24.93 -8.45
C GLN A 331 5.49 24.32 -7.55
N ASN A 332 4.34 24.04 -8.12
CA ASN A 332 3.15 23.55 -7.43
C ASN A 332 2.44 22.43 -8.20
N GLU A 333 3.15 21.80 -9.15
CA GLU A 333 2.66 20.67 -9.93
C GLU A 333 3.47 19.42 -9.63
N ASP A 334 2.81 18.29 -9.61
CA ASP A 334 3.47 16.99 -9.57
C ASP A 334 3.35 16.35 -10.96
N PHE A 335 4.43 16.29 -11.71
CA PHE A 335 4.43 15.75 -13.07
C PHE A 335 4.41 14.21 -13.12
N GLY A 336 4.46 13.53 -11.97
CA GLY A 336 4.31 12.08 -11.90
C GLY A 336 5.40 11.32 -12.66
N LEU A 337 5.00 10.48 -13.62
CA LEU A 337 5.92 9.66 -14.41
C LEU A 337 6.89 10.49 -15.26
N GLU A 338 6.50 11.67 -15.72
CA GLU A 338 7.40 12.55 -16.48
C GLU A 338 8.71 12.85 -15.72
N GLN A 339 8.67 12.94 -14.38
CA GLN A 339 9.88 13.13 -13.56
C GLN A 339 10.88 11.97 -13.69
N VAL A 340 10.43 10.79 -14.11
CA VAL A 340 11.26 9.60 -14.31
C VAL A 340 11.72 9.49 -15.77
N THR A 341 10.79 9.71 -16.71
CA THR A 341 11.03 9.47 -18.14
C THR A 341 11.57 10.69 -18.88
N GLY A 342 11.33 11.90 -18.36
CA GLY A 342 11.59 13.16 -19.07
C GLY A 342 10.66 13.37 -20.26
N ASN A 343 9.65 12.52 -20.47
CA ASN A 343 8.74 12.63 -21.60
C ASN A 343 7.47 13.41 -21.20
N PRO A 344 7.18 14.56 -21.82
CA PRO A 344 6.00 15.37 -21.51
C PRO A 344 4.64 14.64 -21.72
N ASN A 345 4.63 13.56 -22.50
CA ASN A 345 3.41 12.76 -22.68
C ASN A 345 3.03 11.99 -21.40
N ASP A 346 4.00 11.74 -20.52
CA ASP A 346 3.82 10.99 -19.29
C ASP A 346 3.42 11.88 -18.10
N ARG A 347 3.17 13.18 -18.35
CA ARG A 347 2.82 14.17 -17.34
C ARG A 347 1.52 13.83 -16.65
N TYR A 348 1.52 13.93 -15.30
CA TYR A 348 0.43 13.63 -14.37
C TYR A 348 0.02 12.15 -14.32
N MET A 349 0.79 11.27 -14.94
CA MET A 349 0.56 9.83 -14.84
C MET A 349 1.10 9.30 -13.51
N PHE A 350 0.27 8.50 -12.85
CA PHE A 350 0.62 7.80 -11.62
C PHE A 350 0.20 6.34 -11.72
N ARG A 351 1.01 5.47 -11.14
CA ARG A 351 0.77 4.03 -11.11
C ARG A 351 -0.55 3.71 -10.40
N THR A 352 -1.34 2.81 -10.96
CA THR A 352 -2.50 2.24 -10.29
C THR A 352 -2.07 1.64 -8.95
N SER A 353 -2.60 2.18 -7.86
CA SER A 353 -2.29 1.69 -6.52
C SER A 353 -2.93 0.33 -6.28
N PRO A 354 -2.17 -0.69 -5.81
CA PRO A 354 -2.77 -1.90 -5.28
C PRO A 354 -3.73 -1.60 -4.13
N ILE A 355 -4.91 -2.23 -4.14
CA ILE A 355 -5.95 -1.91 -3.15
C ILE A 355 -6.24 -3.04 -2.14
N ARG A 356 -5.41 -4.09 -2.10
CA ARG A 356 -5.46 -5.01 -0.96
C ARG A 356 -5.19 -4.25 0.32
N ASN A 357 -6.02 -4.46 1.34
CA ASN A 357 -5.90 -3.82 2.66
C ASN A 357 -6.00 -2.27 2.63
N VAL A 358 -6.53 -1.68 1.54
CA VAL A 358 -6.60 -0.22 1.35
C VAL A 358 -7.38 0.49 2.46
N ALA A 359 -8.32 -0.19 3.11
CA ALA A 359 -9.08 0.34 4.25
C ALA A 359 -8.23 0.72 5.47
N LEU A 360 -6.97 0.27 5.53
CA LEU A 360 -6.02 0.64 6.59
C LEU A 360 -5.40 2.03 6.37
N GLN A 361 -5.58 2.61 5.18
CA GLN A 361 -4.98 3.89 4.84
C GLN A 361 -5.85 5.05 5.31
N PRO A 362 -5.27 6.04 6.02
CA PRO A 362 -5.99 7.24 6.46
C PRO A 362 -6.14 8.29 5.37
N ALA A 363 -5.52 8.10 4.19
CA ALA A 363 -5.65 8.99 3.04
C ALA A 363 -5.39 8.22 1.73
N PHE A 364 -5.83 8.76 0.62
CA PHE A 364 -5.89 8.09 -0.69
C PHE A 364 -5.27 8.95 -1.79
N PHE A 365 -4.83 8.31 -2.87
CA PHE A 365 -4.06 8.85 -4.00
C PHE A 365 -2.62 9.20 -3.63
N HIS A 366 -1.81 9.58 -4.62
CA HIS A 366 -0.38 9.88 -4.47
C HIS A 366 -0.08 11.03 -3.49
N ASN A 367 -1.01 11.97 -3.36
CA ASN A 367 -0.88 13.17 -2.53
C ASN A 367 -1.84 13.20 -1.33
N GLY A 368 -2.62 12.14 -1.11
CA GLY A 368 -3.57 12.07 -0.01
C GLY A 368 -4.69 13.08 -0.05
N ALA A 369 -5.12 13.48 -1.26
CA ALA A 369 -6.16 14.49 -1.47
C ALA A 369 -7.53 14.13 -0.84
N PHE A 370 -7.76 12.88 -0.51
CA PHE A 370 -8.98 12.41 0.14
C PHE A 370 -8.61 11.58 1.37
N THR A 371 -9.32 11.81 2.49
CA THR A 371 -9.07 11.09 3.76
C THR A 371 -10.15 10.07 4.11
N ARG A 372 -11.18 9.96 3.27
CA ARG A 372 -12.26 8.97 3.43
C ARG A 372 -12.33 8.08 2.20
N LEU A 373 -12.41 6.77 2.42
CA LEU A 373 -12.47 5.77 1.34
C LEU A 373 -13.68 6.01 0.42
N GLU A 374 -14.82 6.38 1.01
CA GLU A 374 -16.04 6.68 0.27
C GLU A 374 -15.84 7.83 -0.73
N ASP A 375 -15.14 8.88 -0.31
CA ASP A 375 -14.90 10.04 -1.17
C ASP A 375 -13.91 9.68 -2.28
N ALA A 376 -12.90 8.88 -1.99
CA ALA A 376 -11.96 8.39 -2.99
C ALA A 376 -12.67 7.51 -4.04
N ILE A 377 -13.54 6.58 -3.62
CA ILE A 377 -14.34 5.75 -4.54
C ILE A 377 -15.31 6.63 -5.34
N ARG A 378 -16.01 7.55 -4.69
CA ARG A 378 -16.92 8.48 -5.37
C ARG A 378 -16.20 9.32 -6.41
N PHE A 379 -14.98 9.76 -6.10
CA PHE A 379 -14.15 10.50 -7.04
C PHE A 379 -13.82 9.66 -8.29
N HIS A 380 -13.45 8.39 -8.14
CA HIS A 380 -13.19 7.49 -9.27
C HIS A 380 -14.41 7.33 -10.20
N LEU A 381 -15.63 7.39 -9.66
CA LEU A 381 -16.83 7.25 -10.47
C LEU A 381 -17.12 8.47 -11.38
N ASN A 382 -16.57 9.66 -11.05
CA ASN A 382 -16.77 10.87 -11.86
C ASN A 382 -15.68 11.92 -11.57
N PRO A 383 -14.42 11.71 -11.93
CA PRO A 383 -13.35 12.66 -11.62
C PRO A 383 -13.52 14.00 -12.33
N ALA A 384 -13.94 14.01 -13.60
CA ALA A 384 -14.15 15.24 -14.37
C ALA A 384 -15.21 16.18 -13.75
N GLY A 385 -16.27 15.59 -13.18
CA GLY A 385 -17.34 16.36 -12.52
C GLY A 385 -17.01 16.77 -11.09
N GLN A 386 -16.16 16.01 -10.38
CA GLN A 386 -15.87 16.26 -8.97
C GLN A 386 -14.62 17.11 -8.73
N ALA A 387 -13.57 16.95 -9.54
CA ALA A 387 -12.33 17.67 -9.35
C ALA A 387 -12.47 19.20 -9.35
N PRO A 388 -13.32 19.83 -10.21
CA PRO A 388 -13.51 21.27 -10.18
C PRO A 388 -14.11 21.80 -8.85
N ASN A 389 -14.87 20.97 -8.15
CA ASN A 389 -15.55 21.31 -6.90
C ASN A 389 -14.80 20.78 -5.66
N TYR A 390 -13.58 20.32 -5.84
CA TYR A 390 -12.79 19.77 -4.73
C TYR A 390 -12.47 20.82 -3.68
N ASP A 391 -12.84 20.52 -2.43
CA ASP A 391 -12.49 21.30 -1.25
C ASP A 391 -11.62 20.42 -0.31
N PRO A 392 -10.33 20.75 -0.13
CA PRO A 392 -9.44 19.98 0.73
C PRO A 392 -9.86 20.00 2.20
N ALA A 393 -10.54 21.05 2.67
CA ALA A 393 -11.04 21.09 4.04
C ALA A 393 -12.21 20.13 4.24
N ALA A 394 -13.14 20.08 3.31
CA ALA A 394 -14.25 19.13 3.30
C ALA A 394 -13.75 17.67 3.11
N ALA A 395 -12.68 17.49 2.35
CA ALA A 395 -12.01 16.21 2.17
C ALA A 395 -11.19 15.74 3.40
N GLY A 396 -11.13 16.57 4.47
CA GLY A 396 -10.44 16.23 5.71
C GLY A 396 -8.93 16.39 5.67
N VAL A 397 -8.39 17.06 4.64
CA VAL A 397 -6.95 17.29 4.49
C VAL A 397 -6.44 18.26 5.57
N ALA A 398 -5.25 18.00 6.09
CA ALA A 398 -4.63 18.83 7.13
C ALA A 398 -4.51 20.30 6.71
N PRO A 399 -4.60 21.27 7.64
CA PRO A 399 -4.63 22.70 7.32
C PRO A 399 -3.45 23.19 6.48
N ASP A 400 -2.25 22.68 6.74
CA ASP A 400 -1.00 23.00 6.03
C ASP A 400 -0.98 22.50 4.58
N LEU A 401 -1.89 21.59 4.21
CA LEU A 401 -2.02 21.01 2.87
C LEU A 401 -3.18 21.60 2.06
N ARG A 402 -3.92 22.58 2.58
CA ARG A 402 -5.11 23.13 1.90
C ARG A 402 -4.79 24.18 0.82
N GLY A 403 -3.55 24.64 0.76
CA GLY A 403 -3.05 25.57 -0.24
C GLY A 403 -1.57 25.85 -0.05
N PRO A 404 -0.87 26.30 -1.11
CA PRO A 404 -1.36 26.51 -2.48
C PRO A 404 -1.70 25.18 -3.18
N ARG A 405 -2.48 25.26 -4.26
CA ARG A 405 -2.81 24.12 -5.12
C ARG A 405 -2.25 24.33 -6.51
N GLY A 406 -1.84 23.24 -7.14
CA GLY A 406 -1.45 23.25 -8.55
C GLY A 406 -2.66 23.42 -9.49
N PRO A 407 -2.41 23.73 -10.77
CA PRO A 407 -3.45 23.91 -11.78
C PRO A 407 -4.19 22.59 -12.05
N LEU A 408 -5.53 22.66 -12.11
CA LEU A 408 -6.37 21.49 -12.37
C LEU A 408 -6.63 21.28 -13.87
N ALA A 409 -6.78 22.36 -14.64
CA ALA A 409 -7.17 22.27 -16.03
C ALA A 409 -6.22 21.41 -16.90
N PRO A 410 -4.87 21.51 -16.78
CA PRO A 410 -3.97 20.68 -17.55
C PRO A 410 -4.03 19.19 -17.15
N VAL A 411 -4.38 18.88 -15.89
CA VAL A 411 -4.59 17.50 -15.42
C VAL A 411 -5.83 16.92 -16.06
N LEU A 412 -6.98 17.63 -16.02
CA LEU A 412 -8.24 17.17 -16.60
C LEU A 412 -8.18 17.03 -18.12
N ALA A 413 -7.38 17.86 -18.80
CA ALA A 413 -7.17 17.74 -20.26
C ALA A 413 -6.47 16.45 -20.69
N ARG A 414 -5.91 15.69 -19.75
CA ARG A 414 -5.14 14.45 -19.97
C ARG A 414 -5.77 13.22 -19.31
N LEU A 415 -7.04 13.33 -18.88
CA LEU A 415 -7.71 12.19 -18.25
C LEU A 415 -7.62 10.93 -19.11
N ASP A 416 -7.32 9.82 -18.45
CA ASP A 416 -7.43 8.49 -19.07
C ASP A 416 -8.85 8.31 -19.65
N PRO A 417 -8.98 7.76 -20.86
CA PRO A 417 -10.29 7.53 -21.48
C PRO A 417 -11.29 6.79 -20.58
N ALA A 418 -10.82 5.86 -19.74
CA ALA A 418 -11.67 5.15 -18.77
C ALA A 418 -12.27 6.08 -17.68
N MET A 419 -11.68 7.27 -17.48
CA MET A 419 -12.10 8.24 -16.45
C MET A 419 -12.98 9.36 -17.02
N THR A 420 -13.24 9.38 -18.31
CA THR A 420 -13.99 10.47 -18.97
C THR A 420 -15.50 10.31 -18.89
N THR A 421 -15.99 9.08 -18.70
CA THR A 421 -17.43 8.77 -18.65
C THR A 421 -17.84 8.51 -17.19
N PRO A 422 -18.78 9.32 -16.63
CA PRO A 422 -19.27 9.08 -15.28
C PRO A 422 -19.98 7.74 -15.12
N ILE A 423 -19.68 7.03 -14.04
CA ILE A 423 -20.36 5.80 -13.65
C ILE A 423 -21.41 6.15 -12.58
N ASN A 424 -22.68 5.81 -12.84
CA ASN A 424 -23.76 6.07 -11.94
C ASN A 424 -24.16 4.79 -11.19
N LEU A 425 -24.06 4.82 -9.88
CA LEU A 425 -24.52 3.78 -8.98
C LEU A 425 -25.67 4.31 -8.12
N SER A 426 -26.64 3.46 -7.81
CA SER A 426 -27.60 3.74 -6.75
C SER A 426 -26.89 3.84 -5.38
N ASN A 427 -27.59 4.41 -4.39
CA ASN A 427 -27.02 4.51 -3.05
C ASN A 427 -26.70 3.15 -2.42
N ASP A 428 -27.45 2.11 -2.73
CA ASP A 428 -27.24 0.80 -2.17
C ASP A 428 -26.07 0.10 -2.90
N GLU A 429 -25.98 0.15 -4.22
CA GLU A 429 -24.82 -0.32 -4.99
C GLU A 429 -23.52 0.38 -4.53
N PHE A 430 -23.58 1.68 -4.28
CA PHE A 430 -22.42 2.40 -3.78
C PHE A 430 -21.97 1.92 -2.39
N LYS A 431 -22.91 1.64 -1.47
CA LYS A 431 -22.60 1.07 -0.14
C LYS A 431 -22.01 -0.34 -0.26
N GLU A 432 -22.60 -1.18 -1.13
CA GLU A 432 -22.11 -2.54 -1.38
C GLU A 432 -20.69 -2.54 -1.94
N LEU A 433 -20.40 -1.66 -2.91
CA LEU A 433 -19.06 -1.48 -3.46
C LEU A 433 -18.06 -1.03 -2.37
N ILE A 434 -18.42 -0.07 -1.51
CA ILE A 434 -17.59 0.38 -0.39
C ILE A 434 -17.35 -0.78 0.58
N ASP A 435 -18.38 -1.54 0.96
CA ASP A 435 -18.23 -2.65 1.90
C ASP A 435 -17.31 -3.74 1.34
N PHE A 436 -17.43 -4.04 0.05
CA PHE A 436 -16.51 -4.93 -0.62
C PHE A 436 -15.05 -4.45 -0.56
N VAL A 437 -14.78 -3.21 -0.98
CA VAL A 437 -13.41 -2.67 -0.99
C VAL A 437 -12.85 -2.55 0.42
N ARG A 438 -13.69 -2.13 1.39
CA ARG A 438 -13.28 -1.94 2.79
C ARG A 438 -13.02 -3.25 3.52
N ASN A 439 -13.93 -4.19 3.41
CA ASN A 439 -13.94 -5.39 4.24
C ASN A 439 -13.65 -6.67 3.43
N GLY A 440 -14.12 -6.75 2.18
CA GLY A 440 -13.89 -7.90 1.31
C GLY A 440 -12.42 -8.06 0.89
N LEU A 441 -11.66 -6.95 0.81
CA LEU A 441 -10.24 -6.92 0.45
C LEU A 441 -9.29 -6.78 1.65
N LEU A 442 -9.81 -6.76 2.89
CA LEU A 442 -9.01 -6.61 4.10
C LEU A 442 -8.65 -7.99 4.68
N ASP A 443 -7.37 -8.32 4.68
CA ASP A 443 -6.85 -9.46 5.43
C ASP A 443 -6.91 -9.15 6.93
N PRO A 444 -7.61 -9.94 7.75
CA PRO A 444 -7.71 -9.68 9.18
C PRO A 444 -6.36 -9.65 9.91
N ARG A 445 -5.31 -10.31 9.37
CA ARG A 445 -3.96 -10.29 9.92
C ARG A 445 -3.28 -8.93 9.77
N ALA A 446 -3.71 -8.12 8.78
CA ALA A 446 -3.15 -6.79 8.52
C ALA A 446 -3.76 -5.70 9.42
N ARG A 447 -4.70 -6.01 10.30
CA ARG A 447 -5.29 -5.03 11.19
C ARG A 447 -4.26 -4.46 12.17
N PRO A 448 -4.37 -3.19 12.57
CA PRO A 448 -3.39 -2.50 13.41
C PRO A 448 -3.07 -3.24 14.72
N GLU A 449 -4.05 -3.88 15.36
CA GLU A 449 -3.85 -4.65 16.60
C GLU A 449 -2.93 -5.87 16.42
N ASN A 450 -2.79 -6.36 15.20
CA ASN A 450 -1.84 -7.42 14.85
C ASN A 450 -0.48 -6.85 14.42
N LEU A 451 -0.49 -5.83 13.58
CA LEU A 451 0.73 -5.24 13.04
C LEU A 451 1.55 -4.49 14.08
N ARG A 452 0.91 -3.87 15.08
CA ARG A 452 1.61 -3.23 16.24
C ARG A 452 2.54 -4.20 16.97
N LYS A 453 2.29 -5.51 16.92
CA LYS A 453 3.14 -6.54 17.52
C LYS A 453 4.49 -6.67 16.83
N LEU A 454 4.61 -6.16 15.61
CA LEU A 454 5.87 -6.14 14.85
C LEU A 454 6.78 -4.98 15.26
N ILE A 455 6.29 -3.98 15.97
CA ILE A 455 7.11 -2.89 16.51
C ILE A 455 7.97 -3.45 17.65
N PRO A 456 9.30 -3.43 17.55
CA PRO A 456 10.16 -3.95 18.60
C PRO A 456 10.09 -3.04 19.85
N ARG A 457 10.29 -3.60 21.01
CA ARG A 457 10.36 -2.80 22.26
C ARG A 457 11.66 -2.00 22.39
N ARG A 458 12.71 -2.44 21.72
CA ARG A 458 14.03 -1.83 21.65
C ARG A 458 14.73 -2.28 20.38
N VAL A 459 15.66 -1.46 19.90
CA VAL A 459 16.51 -1.78 18.74
C VAL A 459 17.96 -2.00 19.17
N PRO A 460 18.75 -2.77 18.41
CA PRO A 460 20.13 -3.11 18.77
C PRO A 460 21.08 -1.91 18.92
N SER A 461 20.80 -0.78 18.25
CA SER A 461 21.58 0.45 18.41
C SER A 461 21.44 1.10 19.80
N GLY A 462 20.42 0.71 20.57
CA GLY A 462 20.05 1.38 21.83
C GLY A 462 19.38 2.73 21.65
N ARG A 463 19.13 3.17 20.42
CA ARG A 463 18.40 4.42 20.15
C ARG A 463 16.93 4.30 20.54
N PRO A 464 16.28 5.41 20.89
CA PRO A 464 14.85 5.39 21.15
C PRO A 464 14.08 5.01 19.88
N ILE A 465 12.99 4.25 20.06
CA ILE A 465 12.03 3.96 18.99
C ILE A 465 11.04 5.12 18.92
N GLN A 466 10.64 5.49 17.70
CA GLN A 466 9.61 6.50 17.49
C GLN A 466 8.29 6.11 18.18
N ILE A 467 7.49 7.10 18.56
CA ILE A 467 6.24 6.94 19.32
C ILE A 467 5.11 6.67 18.33
N PHE A 468 4.52 5.47 18.36
CA PHE A 468 3.42 5.06 17.49
C PHE A 468 2.06 5.33 18.19
N GLU A 469 1.26 6.23 17.63
CA GLU A 469 -0.12 6.56 18.05
C GLU A 469 -1.16 5.55 17.54
#